data_6c0e0c4b8bbbd9616bfc5611d82fb3a3
#
_entry.id   6c0e0c4b8bbbd9616bfc5611d82fb3a3
#
_cell.length_a   1.000
_cell.length_b   1.000
_cell.length_c   1.000
_cell.angle_alpha   90.00
_cell.angle_beta   90.00
_cell.angle_gamma   90.00
#
_symmetry.space_group_name_H-M   'P 1'
#
loop_
_entity.id
_entity.type
_entity.pdbx_description
1 polymer ?
#
loop_
_entity_poly.entity_id
_entity_poly.type
_entity_poly.pdbx_seq_one_letter_code
_entity_poly.pdbx_strand_id
1 'polypeptide(L)'
;MDISRRGFVKATAVALASAAAAGTMSSLVGCASGEGQSTTAASGDGQKYTSVCRFCGCGCGVICEVKDNKLISVTGDPDNESNKGLNCVKGYYLAKIMYGDDRLTTPMIREDKSTKGTGEGLREASWDEALDLVSSKLKETWKNDKSRLAFWLSGQQPITEGYACAKFIKAGLLSNNVDPNARLCMASAVVAFMNVFQTDEPAGSYSDLDEADVFVTWGANMAEAHPMLYSRLTADRKSVV
;
A
#
# COMPACT_ATOMS: atom_id res chain seq x y z
N MET A 1 36.45 16.58 7.63
CA MET A 1 36.96 15.31 8.21
C MET A 1 36.29 14.17 7.44
N ASP A 2 37.04 13.55 6.54
CA ASP A 2 36.52 12.37 5.81
C ASP A 2 36.67 11.14 6.71
N ILE A 3 35.55 10.67 7.22
CA ILE A 3 35.52 9.44 8.01
C ILE A 3 35.32 8.26 7.04
N SER A 4 36.35 7.41 6.91
CA SER A 4 36.24 6.21 6.10
C SER A 4 35.19 5.24 6.67
N ARG A 5 34.55 4.41 5.80
CA ARG A 5 33.56 3.40 6.22
C ARG A 5 34.09 2.50 7.37
N ARG A 6 35.38 2.14 7.36
CA ARG A 6 36.01 1.39 8.44
C ARG A 6 36.16 2.21 9.74
N GLY A 7 36.40 3.52 9.62
CA GLY A 7 36.45 4.43 10.76
C GLY A 7 35.09 4.59 11.44
N PHE A 8 34.03 4.69 10.64
CA PHE A 8 32.66 4.76 11.15
C PHE A 8 32.26 3.49 11.93
N VAL A 9 32.50 2.30 11.36
CA VAL A 9 32.21 1.02 12.03
C VAL A 9 33.00 0.85 13.33
N LYS A 10 34.28 1.25 13.38
CA LYS A 10 35.06 1.21 14.59
C LYS A 10 34.58 2.19 15.67
N ALA A 11 34.19 3.40 15.27
CA ALA A 11 33.63 4.40 16.19
C ALA A 11 32.29 3.94 16.78
N THR A 12 31.45 3.30 15.98
CA THR A 12 30.16 2.75 16.44
C THR A 12 30.36 1.58 17.41
N ALA A 13 31.31 0.71 17.12
CA ALA A 13 31.64 -0.42 18.01
C ALA A 13 32.19 0.03 19.37
N VAL A 14 33.04 1.07 19.42
CA VAL A 14 33.55 1.64 20.66
C VAL A 14 32.43 2.34 21.45
N ALA A 15 31.54 3.08 20.78
CA ALA A 15 30.39 3.71 21.44
C ALA A 15 29.44 2.69 22.06
N LEU A 16 29.20 1.56 21.38
CA LEU A 16 28.39 0.45 21.92
C LEU A 16 29.04 -0.25 23.11
N ALA A 17 30.36 -0.44 23.10
CA ALA A 17 31.08 -1.06 24.19
C ALA A 17 31.12 -0.16 25.45
N SER A 18 31.24 1.16 25.28
CA SER A 18 31.19 2.10 26.40
C SER A 18 29.80 2.25 27.02
N ALA A 19 28.74 2.13 26.22
CA ALA A 19 27.36 2.13 26.73
C ALA A 19 27.01 0.86 27.52
N ALA A 20 27.59 -0.30 27.16
CA ALA A 20 27.44 -1.56 27.90
C ALA A 20 28.13 -1.52 29.29
N ALA A 21 29.22 -0.78 29.41
CA ALA A 21 29.94 -0.62 30.69
C ALA A 21 29.21 0.33 31.66
N ALA A 22 28.29 1.15 31.21
CA ALA A 22 27.56 2.13 32.02
C ALA A 22 26.20 1.64 32.56
N GLY A 23 25.84 0.37 32.38
CA GLY A 23 24.65 -0.24 33.02
C GLY A 23 23.28 0.27 32.62
N THR A 24 23.16 0.95 31.49
CA THR A 24 21.88 1.54 31.01
C THR A 24 21.38 0.99 29.67
N MET A 25 21.62 -0.29 29.37
CA MET A 25 21.09 -0.93 28.16
C MET A 25 20.08 -2.04 28.48
N SER A 26 18.88 -1.69 28.89
CA SER A 26 17.77 -2.64 28.99
C SER A 26 16.69 -2.49 27.90
N SER A 27 16.96 -1.86 26.76
CA SER A 27 15.92 -1.66 25.73
C SER A 27 16.34 -1.75 24.26
N LEU A 28 17.51 -2.32 23.91
CA LEU A 28 17.95 -2.40 22.52
C LEU A 28 18.50 -3.78 22.08
N VAL A 29 18.08 -4.86 22.73
CA VAL A 29 18.40 -6.22 22.23
C VAL A 29 17.09 -6.99 22.05
N GLY A 30 16.54 -6.91 20.86
CA GLY A 30 15.38 -7.67 20.44
C GLY A 30 15.61 -8.34 19.10
N CYS A 31 16.57 -9.26 19.01
CA CYS A 31 16.66 -10.27 17.98
C CYS A 31 17.52 -11.43 18.49
N ALA A 32 16.98 -12.24 19.37
CA ALA A 32 17.44 -13.60 19.60
C ALA A 32 16.33 -14.40 20.26
N SER A 33 15.85 -15.42 19.54
CA SER A 33 15.16 -16.63 19.99
C SER A 33 14.32 -16.53 21.27
N GLY A 34 13.02 -16.58 21.14
CA GLY A 34 12.10 -16.80 22.24
C GLY A 34 10.72 -16.35 21.91
N GLU A 35 9.82 -17.27 21.94
CA GLU A 35 8.38 -17.19 22.13
C GLU A 35 7.70 -15.86 21.80
N GLY A 36 6.79 -15.90 20.85
CA GLY A 36 6.06 -14.74 20.34
C GLY A 36 5.50 -13.85 21.45
N GLN A 37 6.19 -12.77 21.75
CA GLN A 37 5.55 -11.64 22.40
C GLN A 37 4.64 -10.96 21.37
N SER A 38 3.39 -11.40 21.37
CA SER A 38 2.28 -10.59 20.91
C SER A 38 2.42 -9.22 21.57
N THR A 39 2.87 -8.21 20.82
CA THR A 39 2.64 -6.84 21.21
C THR A 39 1.14 -6.62 21.12
N THR A 40 0.45 -6.91 22.20
CA THR A 40 -0.92 -6.48 22.43
C THR A 40 -0.91 -4.96 22.37
N ALA A 41 -1.20 -4.41 21.20
CA ALA A 41 -1.69 -3.04 21.13
C ALA A 41 -2.88 -3.01 22.12
N ALA A 42 -2.86 -2.02 23.01
CA ALA A 42 -3.90 -1.87 24.01
C ALA A 42 -5.26 -1.96 23.31
N SER A 43 -6.04 -2.99 23.64
CA SER A 43 -7.42 -3.12 23.14
C SER A 43 -8.20 -1.96 23.74
N GLY A 44 -8.47 -0.96 22.93
CA GLY A 44 -9.37 0.13 23.31
C GLY A 44 -10.82 -0.38 23.31
N ASP A 45 -11.74 0.34 23.93
CA ASP A 45 -13.19 0.05 23.90
C ASP A 45 -13.84 0.39 22.54
N GLY A 46 -13.07 0.34 21.44
CA GLY A 46 -13.54 0.68 20.10
C GLY A 46 -14.20 -0.49 19.39
N GLN A 47 -15.09 -0.17 18.45
CA GLN A 47 -15.67 -1.17 17.56
C GLN A 47 -14.63 -1.63 16.53
N LYS A 48 -14.51 -2.94 16.31
CA LYS A 48 -13.54 -3.56 15.41
C LYS A 48 -14.16 -3.88 14.05
N TYR A 49 -13.44 -3.56 13.01
CA TYR A 49 -13.80 -3.84 11.61
C TYR A 49 -12.63 -4.50 10.90
N THR A 50 -12.91 -5.52 10.11
CA THR A 50 -11.92 -6.13 9.22
C THR A 50 -11.81 -5.34 7.92
N SER A 51 -10.59 -5.22 7.42
CA SER A 51 -10.29 -4.54 6.16
C SER A 51 -9.00 -5.10 5.54
N VAL A 52 -8.55 -4.51 4.44
CA VAL A 52 -7.33 -4.91 3.74
C VAL A 52 -6.36 -3.73 3.68
N CYS A 53 -5.08 -4.02 3.90
CA CYS A 53 -4.03 -3.03 3.77
C CYS A 53 -3.90 -2.56 2.31
N ARG A 54 -3.84 -1.23 2.11
CA ARG A 54 -3.83 -0.61 0.77
C ARG A 54 -2.46 -0.54 0.09
N PHE A 55 -1.37 -0.88 0.78
CA PHE A 55 -0.03 -0.50 0.30
C PHE A 55 0.55 -1.38 -0.80
N CYS A 56 0.44 -2.68 -0.69
CA CYS A 56 1.08 -3.58 -1.65
C CYS A 56 0.24 -4.82 -1.93
N GLY A 57 0.67 -5.61 -2.90
CA GLY A 57 -0.01 -6.83 -3.35
C GLY A 57 0.01 -8.00 -2.36
N CYS A 58 0.62 -7.87 -1.17
CA CYS A 58 0.46 -8.88 -0.13
C CYS A 58 -0.99 -9.10 0.27
N GLY A 59 -1.84 -8.07 0.17
CA GLY A 59 -3.24 -8.18 0.57
C GLY A 59 -3.44 -8.47 2.06
N CYS A 60 -2.55 -7.94 2.91
CA CYS A 60 -2.61 -8.16 4.35
C CYS A 60 -3.96 -7.76 4.93
N GLY A 61 -4.60 -8.69 5.65
CA GLY A 61 -5.78 -8.38 6.44
C GLY A 61 -5.43 -7.50 7.63
N VAL A 62 -6.29 -6.55 7.92
CA VAL A 62 -6.13 -5.65 9.06
C VAL A 62 -7.42 -5.56 9.85
N ILE A 63 -7.29 -5.44 11.17
CA ILE A 63 -8.37 -5.12 12.09
C ILE A 63 -8.24 -3.65 12.46
N CYS A 64 -9.23 -2.87 12.06
CA CYS A 64 -9.35 -1.45 12.32
C CYS A 64 -10.22 -1.25 13.56
N GLU A 65 -9.72 -0.59 14.58
CA GLU A 65 -10.48 -0.26 15.78
C GLU A 65 -10.92 1.22 15.72
N VAL A 66 -12.24 1.43 15.81
CA VAL A 66 -12.86 2.75 15.67
C VAL A 66 -13.57 3.12 16.97
N LYS A 67 -13.28 4.29 17.50
CA LYS A 67 -13.95 4.89 18.65
C LYS A 67 -14.28 6.35 18.35
N ASP A 68 -15.48 6.78 18.68
CA ASP A 68 -15.97 8.14 18.46
C ASP A 68 -15.73 8.64 17.00
N ASN A 69 -16.04 7.76 16.04
CA ASN A 69 -15.81 7.99 14.61
C ASN A 69 -14.34 8.26 14.22
N LYS A 70 -13.39 7.82 15.04
CA LYS A 70 -11.95 7.90 14.77
C LYS A 70 -11.32 6.53 14.77
N LEU A 71 -10.48 6.26 13.78
CA LEU A 71 -9.63 5.08 13.73
C LEU A 71 -8.50 5.24 14.75
N ILE A 72 -8.54 4.46 15.83
CA ILE A 72 -7.60 4.58 16.95
C ILE A 72 -6.45 3.57 16.88
N SER A 73 -6.68 2.41 16.27
CA SER A 73 -5.63 1.41 16.06
C SER A 73 -5.83 0.60 14.79
N VAL A 74 -4.72 0.04 14.27
CA VAL A 74 -4.72 -0.93 13.18
C VAL A 74 -3.77 -2.05 13.55
N THR A 75 -4.29 -3.28 13.57
CA THR A 75 -3.51 -4.50 13.84
C THR A 75 -3.65 -5.47 12.68
N GLY A 76 -2.76 -6.46 12.58
CA GLY A 76 -2.92 -7.52 11.59
C GLY A 76 -4.08 -8.44 11.96
N ASP A 77 -4.77 -8.93 10.94
CA ASP A 77 -5.83 -9.92 11.07
C ASP A 77 -5.23 -11.33 11.13
N PRO A 78 -5.36 -12.07 12.25
CA PRO A 78 -4.81 -13.41 12.38
C PRO A 78 -5.47 -14.44 11.47
N ASP A 79 -6.70 -14.19 11.04
CA ASP A 79 -7.46 -15.10 10.17
C ASP A 79 -7.15 -14.89 8.68
N ASN A 80 -6.36 -13.86 8.34
CA ASN A 80 -5.98 -13.59 6.97
C ASN A 80 -4.78 -14.43 6.53
N GLU A 81 -4.94 -15.19 5.45
CA GLU A 81 -3.93 -16.10 4.88
C GLU A 81 -2.61 -15.44 4.50
N SER A 82 -2.63 -14.18 4.06
CA SER A 82 -1.42 -13.53 3.56
C SER A 82 -0.45 -13.14 4.67
N ASN A 83 -0.95 -12.60 5.77
CA ASN A 83 -0.12 -12.01 6.83
C ASN A 83 -0.26 -12.67 8.21
N LYS A 84 -1.24 -13.55 8.41
CA LYS A 84 -1.41 -14.34 9.66
C LYS A 84 -1.23 -13.49 10.93
N GLY A 85 -1.89 -12.35 10.99
CA GLY A 85 -1.85 -11.43 12.14
C GLY A 85 -0.68 -10.44 12.18
N LEU A 86 0.27 -10.53 11.27
CA LEU A 86 1.43 -9.63 11.24
C LEU A 86 1.19 -8.49 10.24
N ASN A 87 1.86 -7.36 10.48
CA ASN A 87 1.93 -6.24 9.54
C ASN A 87 3.38 -5.77 9.40
N CYS A 88 3.72 -5.24 8.23
CA CYS A 88 4.95 -4.46 8.10
C CYS A 88 4.73 -3.02 8.64
N VAL A 89 5.80 -2.26 8.71
CA VAL A 89 5.75 -0.87 9.21
C VAL A 89 4.66 -0.03 8.53
N LYS A 90 4.44 -0.19 7.22
CA LYS A 90 3.40 0.54 6.46
C LYS A 90 1.99 0.21 6.98
N GLY A 91 1.71 -1.07 7.24
CA GLY A 91 0.42 -1.52 7.76
C GLY A 91 0.13 -0.99 9.16
N TYR A 92 1.11 -1.00 10.05
CA TYR A 92 0.94 -0.44 11.41
C TYR A 92 0.68 1.07 11.43
N TYR A 93 1.16 1.81 10.41
CA TYR A 93 0.97 3.25 10.32
C TYR A 93 -0.21 3.68 9.44
N LEU A 94 -1.09 2.75 9.02
CA LEU A 94 -2.26 3.07 8.18
C LEU A 94 -3.14 4.19 8.76
N ALA A 95 -3.40 4.18 10.07
CA ALA A 95 -4.21 5.21 10.71
C ALA A 95 -3.61 6.63 10.57
N LYS A 96 -2.29 6.76 10.56
CA LYS A 96 -1.63 8.07 10.47
C LYS A 96 -1.85 8.77 9.13
N ILE A 97 -2.09 8.02 8.06
CA ILE A 97 -2.37 8.60 6.74
C ILE A 97 -3.68 9.41 6.76
N MET A 98 -4.63 9.01 7.61
CA MET A 98 -5.93 9.67 7.70
C MET A 98 -5.90 10.98 8.50
N TYR A 99 -4.90 11.14 9.36
CA TYR A 99 -4.84 12.22 10.35
C TYR A 99 -3.56 13.06 10.25
N GLY A 100 -2.84 12.96 9.13
CA GLY A 100 -1.69 13.83 8.85
C GLY A 100 -2.13 15.28 8.60
N ASP A 101 -1.32 16.24 8.99
CA ASP A 101 -1.61 17.68 8.80
C ASP A 101 -1.69 18.06 7.30
N ASP A 102 -1.06 17.27 6.44
CA ASP A 102 -1.08 17.40 4.98
C ASP A 102 -2.27 16.70 4.31
N ARG A 103 -3.15 16.06 5.09
CA ARG A 103 -4.33 15.38 4.57
C ARG A 103 -5.34 16.37 4.03
N LEU A 104 -5.61 16.33 2.73
CA LEU A 104 -6.70 17.12 2.13
C LEU A 104 -8.06 16.62 2.61
N THR A 105 -8.86 17.51 3.16
CA THR A 105 -10.21 17.24 3.68
C THR A 105 -11.31 17.87 2.84
N THR A 106 -10.94 18.80 1.96
CA THR A 106 -11.82 19.49 1.02
C THR A 106 -11.30 19.36 -0.40
N PRO A 107 -12.17 19.42 -1.44
CA PRO A 107 -11.72 19.53 -2.81
C PRO A 107 -10.90 20.80 -3.04
N MET A 108 -9.94 20.72 -3.95
CA MET A 108 -9.11 21.86 -4.34
C MET A 108 -9.33 22.15 -5.84
N ILE A 109 -9.63 23.40 -6.18
CA ILE A 109 -9.81 23.85 -7.56
C ILE A 109 -8.65 24.79 -7.94
N ARG A 110 -8.08 24.57 -9.12
CA ARG A 110 -7.08 25.45 -9.71
C ARG A 110 -7.75 26.46 -10.61
N GLU A 111 -7.63 27.73 -10.28
CA GLU A 111 -8.21 28.83 -11.08
C GLU A 111 -7.34 29.18 -12.28
N ASP A 112 -6.03 29.30 -12.06
CA ASP A 112 -5.08 29.62 -13.12
C ASP A 112 -4.33 28.36 -13.60
N LYS A 113 -4.56 27.99 -14.86
CA LYS A 113 -3.88 26.84 -15.49
C LYS A 113 -2.40 27.07 -15.71
N SER A 114 -1.91 28.30 -15.73
CA SER A 114 -0.49 28.62 -15.90
C SER A 114 0.34 28.14 -14.71
N THR A 115 -0.28 28.01 -13.51
CA THR A 115 0.35 27.49 -12.28
C THR A 115 0.33 25.98 -12.17
N LYS A 116 -0.05 25.26 -13.25
CA LYS A 116 -0.08 23.79 -13.26
C LYS A 116 1.34 23.24 -13.05
N GLY A 117 1.47 22.31 -12.09
CA GLY A 117 2.76 21.72 -11.72
C GLY A 117 3.45 22.42 -10.56
N THR A 118 2.93 23.59 -10.12
CA THR A 118 3.34 24.25 -8.88
C THR A 118 2.33 23.96 -7.78
N GLY A 119 2.67 24.19 -6.53
CA GLY A 119 1.70 24.19 -5.41
C GLY A 119 0.77 25.39 -5.39
N GLU A 120 1.00 26.39 -6.25
CA GLU A 120 0.28 27.65 -6.27
C GLU A 120 -1.03 27.59 -7.05
N GLY A 121 -1.92 28.56 -6.80
CA GLY A 121 -3.17 28.73 -7.54
C GLY A 121 -4.25 27.70 -7.24
N LEU A 122 -4.09 26.89 -6.20
CA LEU A 122 -5.13 26.01 -5.66
C LEU A 122 -5.89 26.74 -4.57
N ARG A 123 -7.23 26.65 -4.60
CA ARG A 123 -8.09 27.09 -3.52
C ARG A 123 -9.02 25.99 -3.06
N GLU A 124 -9.45 26.03 -1.84
CA GLU A 124 -10.51 25.16 -1.33
C GLU A 124 -11.84 25.43 -2.03
N ALA A 125 -12.61 24.38 -2.22
CA ALA A 125 -13.94 24.43 -2.82
C ALA A 125 -14.89 23.48 -2.07
N SER A 126 -16.20 23.71 -2.19
CA SER A 126 -17.19 22.74 -1.72
C SER A 126 -17.25 21.53 -2.67
N TRP A 127 -17.77 20.43 -2.18
CA TRP A 127 -18.03 19.25 -3.01
C TRP A 127 -19.00 19.54 -4.15
N ASP A 128 -20.03 20.35 -3.89
CA ASP A 128 -21.01 20.71 -4.92
C ASP A 128 -20.35 21.52 -6.04
N GLU A 129 -19.55 22.53 -5.69
CA GLU A 129 -18.81 23.34 -6.66
C GLU A 129 -17.86 22.47 -7.52
N ALA A 130 -17.09 21.60 -6.86
CA ALA A 130 -16.15 20.74 -7.56
C ALA A 130 -16.84 19.74 -8.49
N LEU A 131 -17.92 19.12 -8.04
CA LEU A 131 -18.71 18.18 -8.83
C LEU A 131 -19.43 18.87 -10.00
N ASP A 132 -19.96 20.07 -9.81
CA ASP A 132 -20.58 20.87 -10.87
C ASP A 132 -19.55 21.26 -11.93
N LEU A 133 -18.36 21.68 -11.53
CA LEU A 133 -17.28 21.99 -12.46
C LEU A 133 -16.89 20.75 -13.29
N VAL A 134 -16.65 19.60 -12.64
CA VAL A 134 -16.27 18.36 -13.32
C VAL A 134 -17.39 17.89 -14.27
N SER A 135 -18.63 17.83 -13.75
CA SER A 135 -19.77 17.34 -14.55
C SER A 135 -20.09 18.22 -15.73
N SER A 136 -19.99 19.56 -15.60
CA SER A 136 -20.19 20.49 -16.70
C SER A 136 -19.14 20.31 -17.81
N LYS A 137 -17.87 20.15 -17.44
CA LYS A 137 -16.78 19.91 -18.39
C LYS A 137 -16.89 18.56 -19.08
N LEU A 138 -17.23 17.52 -18.36
CA LEU A 138 -17.49 16.20 -18.95
C LEU A 138 -18.66 16.25 -19.95
N LYS A 139 -19.78 16.90 -19.58
CA LYS A 139 -20.95 17.06 -20.46
C LYS A 139 -20.63 17.89 -21.73
N GLU A 140 -19.89 18.97 -21.55
CA GLU A 140 -19.44 19.81 -22.66
C GLU A 140 -18.60 19.01 -23.67
N THR A 141 -17.58 18.32 -23.17
CA THR A 141 -16.67 17.52 -24.01
C THR A 141 -17.43 16.37 -24.68
N TRP A 142 -18.27 15.66 -23.95
CA TRP A 142 -19.04 14.54 -24.46
C TRP A 142 -20.01 14.96 -25.58
N LYS A 143 -20.66 16.13 -25.45
CA LYS A 143 -21.54 16.67 -26.47
C LYS A 143 -20.80 17.10 -27.75
N ASN A 144 -19.62 17.68 -27.58
CA ASN A 144 -18.82 18.16 -28.70
C ASN A 144 -18.10 17.02 -29.43
N ASP A 145 -17.40 16.19 -28.69
CA ASP A 145 -16.68 15.05 -29.26
C ASP A 145 -16.32 14.06 -28.11
N LYS A 146 -17.11 13.00 -28.01
CA LYS A 146 -16.93 11.96 -26.97
C LYS A 146 -15.60 11.21 -27.08
N SER A 147 -14.94 11.19 -28.25
CA SER A 147 -13.66 10.53 -28.46
C SER A 147 -12.53 11.22 -27.69
N ARG A 148 -12.72 12.47 -27.29
CA ARG A 148 -11.76 13.25 -26.48
C ARG A 148 -11.86 12.97 -24.98
N LEU A 149 -12.81 12.15 -24.54
CA LEU A 149 -12.88 11.68 -23.17
C LEU A 149 -12.12 10.38 -23.04
N ALA A 150 -11.17 10.33 -22.10
CA ALA A 150 -10.47 9.13 -21.70
C ALA A 150 -10.37 9.07 -20.17
N PHE A 151 -10.44 7.86 -19.63
CA PHE A 151 -10.40 7.63 -18.21
C PHE A 151 -9.22 6.72 -17.87
N TRP A 152 -8.38 7.19 -16.98
CA TRP A 152 -7.26 6.43 -16.44
C TRP A 152 -7.60 6.00 -15.03
N LEU A 153 -7.85 4.72 -14.84
CA LEU A 153 -8.25 4.14 -13.55
C LEU A 153 -7.06 3.54 -12.81
N SER A 154 -7.29 3.08 -11.61
CA SER A 154 -6.28 2.46 -10.76
C SER A 154 -6.67 1.04 -10.38
N GLY A 155 -5.70 0.11 -10.41
CA GLY A 155 -5.84 -1.24 -9.86
C GLY A 155 -5.94 -1.27 -8.32
N GLN A 156 -5.74 -0.13 -7.65
CA GLN A 156 -5.92 0.00 -6.20
C GLN A 156 -7.34 0.45 -5.79
N GLN A 157 -8.24 0.58 -6.74
CA GLN A 157 -9.66 0.84 -6.45
C GLN A 157 -10.32 -0.43 -5.89
N PRO A 158 -11.21 -0.32 -4.90
CA PRO A 158 -12.12 -1.40 -4.55
C PRO A 158 -12.93 -1.88 -5.75
N ILE A 159 -13.30 -3.15 -5.75
CA ILE A 159 -14.05 -3.78 -6.87
C ILE A 159 -15.33 -3.00 -7.20
N THR A 160 -16.06 -2.55 -6.17
CA THR A 160 -17.29 -1.78 -6.34
C THR A 160 -17.08 -0.44 -7.04
N GLU A 161 -15.98 0.25 -6.71
CA GLU A 161 -15.61 1.51 -7.35
C GLU A 161 -15.18 1.30 -8.79
N GLY A 162 -14.34 0.31 -9.05
CA GLY A 162 -13.94 -0.07 -10.41
C GLY A 162 -15.14 -0.45 -11.29
N TYR A 163 -16.10 -1.21 -10.74
CA TYR A 163 -17.34 -1.54 -11.43
C TYR A 163 -18.20 -0.30 -11.74
N ALA A 164 -18.37 0.59 -10.76
CA ALA A 164 -19.13 1.82 -10.94
C ALA A 164 -18.51 2.71 -12.03
N CYS A 165 -17.18 2.86 -12.03
CA CYS A 165 -16.44 3.58 -13.06
C CYS A 165 -16.63 2.95 -14.45
N ALA A 166 -16.45 1.64 -14.56
CA ALA A 166 -16.62 0.92 -15.82
C ALA A 166 -18.06 1.04 -16.37
N LYS A 167 -19.06 0.93 -15.50
CA LYS A 167 -20.46 1.11 -15.84
C LYS A 167 -20.76 2.53 -16.31
N PHE A 168 -20.25 3.54 -15.60
CA PHE A 168 -20.40 4.94 -15.99
C PHE A 168 -19.79 5.21 -17.37
N ILE A 169 -18.57 4.74 -17.62
CA ILE A 169 -17.86 5.01 -18.88
C ILE A 169 -18.48 4.24 -20.04
N LYS A 170 -18.68 2.94 -19.89
CA LYS A 170 -19.16 2.08 -20.98
C LYS A 170 -20.65 2.25 -21.26
N ALA A 171 -21.49 2.20 -20.23
CA ALA A 171 -22.92 2.30 -20.38
C ALA A 171 -23.44 3.74 -20.36
N GLY A 172 -22.87 4.61 -19.53
CA GLY A 172 -23.31 6.01 -19.43
C GLY A 172 -22.78 6.89 -20.56
N LEU A 173 -21.47 6.83 -20.81
CA LEU A 173 -20.83 7.67 -21.83
C LEU A 173 -20.68 6.98 -23.18
N LEU A 174 -20.99 5.69 -23.29
CA LEU A 174 -20.84 4.89 -24.51
C LEU A 174 -19.42 4.99 -25.09
N SER A 175 -18.41 4.87 -24.22
CA SER A 175 -17.00 4.97 -24.57
C SER A 175 -16.20 3.76 -24.07
N ASN A 176 -15.21 3.34 -24.85
CA ASN A 176 -14.22 2.34 -24.46
C ASN A 176 -12.85 2.97 -24.14
N ASN A 177 -12.75 4.29 -24.10
CA ASN A 177 -11.52 5.01 -23.79
C ASN A 177 -11.25 4.96 -22.27
N VAL A 178 -10.95 3.76 -21.77
CA VAL A 178 -10.66 3.50 -20.36
C VAL A 178 -9.53 2.48 -20.25
N ASP A 179 -8.55 2.78 -19.42
CA ASP A 179 -7.45 1.87 -19.12
C ASP A 179 -7.00 2.05 -17.66
N PRO A 180 -6.55 0.99 -16.99
CA PRO A 180 -5.98 1.09 -15.65
C PRO A 180 -4.45 1.27 -15.71
N ASN A 181 -3.83 1.65 -14.58
CA ASN A 181 -2.39 1.74 -14.45
C ASN A 181 -1.66 0.42 -14.78
N ALA A 182 -2.30 -0.74 -14.58
CA ALA A 182 -1.75 -2.05 -14.88
C ALA A 182 -1.37 -2.24 -16.36
N ARG A 183 -1.94 -1.44 -17.27
CA ARG A 183 -1.52 -1.40 -18.68
C ARG A 183 -0.02 -1.13 -18.82
N LEU A 184 0.54 -0.28 -17.98
CA LEU A 184 1.95 0.12 -18.05
C LEU A 184 2.87 -0.73 -17.15
N CYS A 185 2.40 -1.15 -15.99
CA CYS A 185 3.26 -1.86 -15.03
C CYS A 185 3.22 -3.39 -15.18
N MET A 186 2.13 -3.97 -15.67
CA MET A 186 1.90 -5.43 -15.62
C MET A 186 1.45 -6.05 -16.96
N ALA A 187 1.16 -5.29 -18.00
CA ALA A 187 0.68 -5.83 -19.27
C ALA A 187 1.62 -6.90 -19.87
N SER A 188 2.94 -6.74 -19.75
CA SER A 188 3.91 -7.74 -20.21
C SER A 188 3.81 -9.04 -19.42
N ALA A 189 3.59 -8.97 -18.11
CA ALA A 189 3.39 -10.13 -17.27
C ALA A 189 2.06 -10.85 -17.61
N VAL A 190 0.98 -10.11 -17.84
CA VAL A 190 -0.31 -10.66 -18.31
C VAL A 190 -0.10 -11.49 -19.59
N VAL A 191 0.58 -10.91 -20.59
CA VAL A 191 0.86 -11.62 -21.84
C VAL A 191 1.70 -12.88 -21.61
N ALA A 192 2.69 -12.82 -20.72
CA ALA A 192 3.50 -13.97 -20.36
C ALA A 192 2.65 -15.08 -19.70
N PHE A 193 1.82 -14.75 -18.71
CA PHE A 193 0.91 -15.68 -18.07
C PHE A 193 -0.08 -16.30 -19.05
N MET A 194 -0.70 -15.48 -19.90
CA MET A 194 -1.63 -15.97 -20.93
C MET A 194 -0.97 -16.93 -21.93
N ASN A 195 0.29 -16.65 -22.33
CA ASN A 195 1.00 -17.49 -23.28
C ASN A 195 1.45 -18.83 -22.66
N VAL A 196 1.81 -18.84 -21.37
CA VAL A 196 2.33 -20.05 -20.70
C VAL A 196 1.23 -20.85 -20.04
N PHE A 197 0.35 -20.18 -19.30
CA PHE A 197 -0.66 -20.84 -18.45
C PHE A 197 -2.09 -20.72 -19.00
N GLN A 198 -2.32 -19.99 -20.08
CA GLN A 198 -3.63 -19.73 -20.69
C GLN A 198 -4.60 -18.96 -19.77
N THR A 199 -4.09 -18.35 -18.69
CA THR A 199 -4.86 -17.54 -17.73
C THR A 199 -4.02 -16.38 -17.23
N ASP A 200 -4.67 -15.27 -16.83
CA ASP A 200 -4.04 -14.13 -16.20
C ASP A 200 -4.13 -14.24 -14.65
N GLU A 201 -3.75 -15.41 -14.14
CA GLU A 201 -3.77 -15.69 -12.71
C GLU A 201 -2.45 -16.36 -12.29
N PRO A 202 -1.92 -16.05 -11.09
CA PRO A 202 -0.82 -16.80 -10.50
C PRO A 202 -1.22 -18.26 -10.31
N ALA A 203 -0.35 -19.20 -10.65
CA ALA A 203 -0.63 -20.62 -10.57
C ALA A 203 -0.61 -21.17 -9.14
N GLY A 204 -0.10 -20.40 -8.17
CA GLY A 204 0.02 -20.80 -6.76
C GLY A 204 -0.84 -19.96 -5.82
N SER A 205 -0.85 -20.36 -4.57
CA SER A 205 -1.49 -19.66 -3.47
C SER A 205 -0.47 -19.19 -2.42
N TYR A 206 -0.88 -18.33 -1.49
CA TYR A 206 0.02 -17.91 -0.41
C TYR A 206 0.36 -19.05 0.57
N SER A 207 -0.49 -20.07 0.69
CA SER A 207 -0.21 -21.24 1.50
C SER A 207 0.93 -22.09 0.94
N ASP A 208 1.17 -22.07 -0.37
CA ASP A 208 2.27 -22.80 -1.01
C ASP A 208 3.65 -22.32 -0.50
N LEU A 209 3.71 -21.08 0.02
CA LEU A 209 4.92 -20.56 0.66
C LEU A 209 5.31 -21.33 1.92
N ASP A 210 4.37 -21.96 2.59
CA ASP A 210 4.61 -22.75 3.79
C ASP A 210 5.02 -24.19 3.45
N GLU A 211 4.67 -24.67 2.27
CA GLU A 211 4.88 -26.05 1.82
C GLU A 211 6.12 -26.25 0.93
N ALA A 212 6.56 -25.18 0.22
CA ALA A 212 7.65 -25.29 -0.72
C ALA A 212 9.02 -25.44 -0.02
N ASP A 213 9.87 -26.33 -0.52
CA ASP A 213 11.23 -26.55 0.01
C ASP A 213 12.26 -25.58 -0.55
N VAL A 214 12.05 -25.08 -1.78
CA VAL A 214 12.98 -24.20 -2.50
C VAL A 214 12.23 -23.06 -3.15
N PHE A 215 12.76 -21.85 -2.98
CA PHE A 215 12.26 -20.65 -3.62
C PHE A 215 13.27 -20.06 -4.58
N VAL A 216 12.82 -19.71 -5.77
CA VAL A 216 13.61 -18.96 -6.75
C VAL A 216 13.03 -17.55 -6.89
N THR A 217 13.81 -16.55 -6.52
CA THR A 217 13.42 -15.14 -6.69
C THR A 217 14.21 -14.52 -7.83
N TRP A 218 13.54 -14.26 -8.95
CA TRP A 218 14.17 -13.74 -10.15
C TRP A 218 13.84 -12.26 -10.34
N GLY A 219 14.82 -11.39 -10.14
CA GLY A 219 14.65 -9.94 -10.28
C GLY A 219 13.66 -9.30 -9.32
N ALA A 220 13.29 -10.00 -8.25
CA ALA A 220 12.30 -9.56 -7.27
C ALA A 220 12.97 -9.07 -5.98
N ASN A 221 12.62 -7.88 -5.52
CA ASN A 221 12.95 -7.39 -4.18
C ASN A 221 11.75 -7.55 -3.26
N MET A 222 11.47 -8.77 -2.83
CA MET A 222 10.30 -9.07 -1.99
C MET A 222 10.37 -8.42 -0.62
N ALA A 223 11.57 -8.20 -0.09
CA ALA A 223 11.75 -7.55 1.21
C ALA A 223 11.15 -6.13 1.25
N GLU A 224 11.16 -5.43 0.13
CA GLU A 224 10.60 -4.10 -0.02
C GLU A 224 9.17 -4.14 -0.56
N ALA A 225 8.96 -4.87 -1.67
CA ALA A 225 7.69 -4.86 -2.39
C ALA A 225 6.59 -5.70 -1.71
N HIS A 226 6.96 -6.81 -1.04
CA HIS A 226 6.03 -7.73 -0.40
C HIS A 226 6.56 -8.22 0.96
N PRO A 227 6.79 -7.33 1.95
CA PRO A 227 7.53 -7.65 3.18
C PRO A 227 6.94 -8.82 3.97
N MET A 228 5.61 -8.91 4.04
CA MET A 228 4.96 -9.98 4.82
C MET A 228 5.10 -11.35 4.16
N LEU A 229 5.01 -11.44 2.84
CA LEU A 229 5.29 -12.70 2.13
C LEU A 229 6.77 -13.06 2.24
N TYR A 230 7.66 -12.07 2.15
CA TYR A 230 9.09 -12.31 2.33
C TYR A 230 9.43 -12.81 3.75
N SER A 231 8.76 -12.31 4.78
CA SER A 231 8.96 -12.80 6.15
C SER A 231 8.58 -14.28 6.31
N ARG A 232 7.57 -14.76 5.58
CA ARG A 232 7.19 -16.19 5.55
C ARG A 232 8.28 -17.05 4.90
N LEU A 233 8.87 -16.58 3.78
CA LEU A 233 10.00 -17.26 3.15
C LEU A 233 11.20 -17.41 4.08
N THR A 234 11.50 -16.37 4.86
CA THR A 234 12.68 -16.33 5.72
C THR A 234 12.46 -16.99 7.08
N ALA A 235 11.24 -17.02 7.59
CA ALA A 235 10.93 -17.60 8.91
C ALA A 235 11.21 -19.11 8.95
N ASP A 236 10.98 -19.79 7.85
CA ASP A 236 11.11 -21.25 7.75
C ASP A 236 12.52 -21.71 7.35
N ARG A 237 13.48 -20.79 7.27
CA ARG A 237 14.89 -21.06 6.90
C ARG A 237 15.07 -21.89 5.62
N LYS A 238 14.13 -21.79 4.69
CA LYS A 238 14.18 -22.49 3.40
C LYS A 238 15.24 -21.86 2.49
N SER A 239 15.76 -22.64 1.56
CA SER A 239 16.72 -22.14 0.58
C SER A 239 16.08 -21.14 -0.36
N VAL A 240 16.55 -19.90 -0.35
CA VAL A 240 16.15 -18.83 -1.27
C VAL A 240 17.30 -18.59 -2.25
N VAL A 241 17.03 -18.76 -3.55
CA VAL A 241 18.01 -18.60 -4.64
C VAL A 241 17.60 -17.45 -5.55
#